data_57e10d6749771c4cb970a3d6a20de141
#
_entry.id   57e10d6749771c4cb970a3d6a20de141
#
_cell.length_a   1.000
_cell.length_b   1.000
_cell.length_c   1.000
_cell.angle_alpha   90.00
_cell.angle_beta   90.00
_cell.angle_gamma   90.00
#
_symmetry.space_group_name_H-M   'P 1'
#
loop_
_entity.id
_entity.type
_entity.pdbx_description
1 polymer ?
#
loop_
_entity_poly.entity_id
_entity_poly.type
_entity_poly.pdbx_seq_one_letter_code
_entity_poly.pdbx_strand_id
1 'polypeptide(L)'
;HIIFDTAPTGHTIRLLQLPGAWSSFIESNPDGASCLGPMAGLEKQREQYSHAVQALSDPDRTRLVLVARLQKSTLQEVARTHDELAAIGLKNQYLVINGVLPETEAVNDTLAAAIWGREQEALASLPAGLDALPTDTLFLQPVNMVGVSALRGLLTSQPETASFAEVSALQKPAISSLSALVDEIALNEHGLIMLMGKGGVGKTTMAAAIAVRLAEMGFDVHLTTSDPAAHLSTTLNGSLNNLQVSRIDPHDETERYRQHVLETKGRDLDEA
;
A
#
# COMPACT_ATOMS: atom_id res chain seq x y z
N HIS A 1 1.85 -3.82 27.67
CA HIS A 1 1.71 -4.08 26.24
C HIS A 1 2.28 -2.91 25.43
N ILE A 2 2.88 -3.22 24.28
CA ILE A 2 3.36 -2.23 23.33
C ILE A 2 2.54 -2.41 22.06
N ILE A 3 1.95 -1.32 21.55
CA ILE A 3 1.25 -1.30 20.26
C ILE A 3 2.11 -0.48 19.31
N PHE A 4 2.47 -1.07 18.19
CA PHE A 4 3.35 -0.46 17.21
C PHE A 4 2.57 -0.21 15.92
N ASP A 5 2.30 1.05 15.63
CA ASP A 5 1.74 1.47 14.34
C ASP A 5 2.86 1.53 13.30
N THR A 6 2.65 0.87 12.17
CA THR A 6 3.71 0.67 11.16
C THR A 6 3.51 1.56 9.95
N ALA A 7 4.62 1.89 9.28
CA ALA A 7 4.60 2.49 7.94
C ALA A 7 3.99 1.51 6.91
N PRO A 8 3.67 1.95 5.67
CA PRO A 8 3.21 1.06 4.60
C PRO A 8 4.08 -0.17 4.43
N THR A 9 3.46 -1.31 4.16
CA THR A 9 3.97 -2.69 4.28
C THR A 9 5.40 -2.92 3.77
N GLY A 10 5.75 -2.44 2.58
CA GLY A 10 7.07 -2.70 2.00
C GLY A 10 8.25 -2.14 2.81
N HIS A 11 8.09 -0.99 3.45
CA HIS A 11 9.13 -0.43 4.33
C HIS A 11 9.22 -1.18 5.65
N THR A 12 8.08 -1.56 6.21
CA THR A 12 8.01 -2.31 7.47
C THR A 12 8.64 -3.68 7.34
N ILE A 13 8.34 -4.42 6.26
CA ILE A 13 8.93 -5.74 6.00
C ILE A 13 10.46 -5.63 5.91
N ARG A 14 10.99 -4.65 5.18
CA ARG A 14 12.44 -4.42 5.10
C ARG A 14 13.05 -4.15 6.47
N LEU A 15 12.41 -3.35 7.33
CA LEU A 15 12.87 -3.10 8.68
C LEU A 15 12.86 -4.37 9.55
N LEU A 16 11.84 -5.21 9.41
CA LEU A 16 11.72 -6.47 10.14
C LEU A 16 12.73 -7.53 9.66
N GLN A 17 13.17 -7.46 8.41
CA GLN A 17 14.21 -8.34 7.84
C GLN A 17 15.63 -7.94 8.26
N LEU A 18 15.87 -6.65 8.58
CA LEU A 18 17.21 -6.14 8.90
C LEU A 18 17.94 -6.91 10.00
N PRO A 19 17.31 -7.27 11.14
CA PRO A 19 18.00 -8.02 12.19
C PRO A 19 18.51 -9.38 11.70
N GLY A 20 17.69 -10.12 10.93
CA GLY A 20 18.07 -11.42 10.37
C GLY A 20 19.16 -11.31 9.32
N ALA A 21 19.02 -10.36 8.38
CA ALA A 21 20.02 -10.12 7.34
C ALA A 21 21.37 -9.69 7.91
N TRP A 22 21.36 -8.87 8.96
CA TRP A 22 22.57 -8.43 9.65
C TRP A 22 23.28 -9.58 10.39
N SER A 23 22.52 -10.44 11.07
CA SER A 23 23.07 -11.65 11.71
C SER A 23 23.74 -12.58 10.70
N SER A 24 23.05 -12.86 9.58
CA SER A 24 23.57 -13.70 8.50
C SER A 24 24.82 -13.09 7.83
N PHE A 25 24.87 -11.76 7.68
CA PHE A 25 26.03 -11.06 7.14
C PHE A 25 27.27 -11.22 8.06
N ILE A 26 27.10 -11.05 9.37
CA ILE A 26 28.20 -11.23 10.34
C ILE A 26 28.69 -12.68 10.36
N GLU A 27 27.78 -13.66 10.28
CA GLU A 27 28.12 -15.09 10.25
C GLU A 27 28.88 -15.49 8.99
N SER A 28 28.53 -14.93 7.84
CA SER A 28 29.17 -15.23 6.55
C SER A 28 30.48 -14.49 6.33
N ASN A 29 30.79 -13.46 7.12
CA ASN A 29 32.00 -12.64 6.99
C ASN A 29 32.78 -12.51 8.31
N PRO A 30 33.30 -13.59 8.87
CA PRO A 30 34.02 -13.56 10.15
C PRO A 30 35.27 -12.68 10.09
N ASP A 31 35.94 -12.61 8.93
CA ASP A 31 37.17 -11.84 8.74
C ASP A 31 36.91 -10.37 8.32
N GLY A 32 35.74 -10.06 7.85
CA GLY A 32 35.34 -8.71 7.42
C GLY A 32 35.02 -7.74 8.56
N ALA A 33 34.99 -8.23 9.80
CA ALA A 33 34.68 -7.45 10.99
C ALA A 33 35.74 -6.37 11.32
N SER A 34 36.95 -6.50 10.77
CA SER A 34 38.03 -5.54 11.02
C SER A 34 37.78 -4.13 10.44
N CYS A 35 36.94 -4.02 9.40
CA CYS A 35 36.59 -2.75 8.78
C CYS A 35 35.38 -2.05 9.45
N LEU A 36 34.65 -2.75 10.31
CA LEU A 36 33.39 -2.27 10.92
C LEU A 36 33.55 -1.77 12.37
N GLY A 37 34.75 -1.79 12.93
CA GLY A 37 35.06 -1.34 14.28
C GLY A 37 35.38 -2.47 15.29
N PRO A 38 35.53 -2.16 16.59
CA PRO A 38 35.93 -3.15 17.60
C PRO A 38 34.94 -4.32 17.68
N MET A 39 35.42 -5.55 17.64
CA MET A 39 34.66 -6.81 17.69
C MET A 39 33.61 -6.83 18.83
N ALA A 40 33.91 -6.29 19.99
CA ALA A 40 33.01 -6.24 21.15
C ALA A 40 31.71 -5.41 20.89
N GLY A 41 31.77 -4.41 20.02
CA GLY A 41 30.60 -3.63 19.63
C GLY A 41 29.66 -4.41 18.69
N LEU A 42 30.24 -5.21 17.82
CA LEU A 42 29.48 -6.05 16.88
C LEU A 42 28.81 -7.24 17.57
N GLU A 43 29.45 -7.87 18.53
CA GLU A 43 28.84 -8.96 19.33
C GLU A 43 27.62 -8.47 20.10
N LYS A 44 27.72 -7.31 20.76
CA LYS A 44 26.59 -6.71 21.47
C LYS A 44 25.40 -6.37 20.52
N GLN A 45 25.68 -5.85 19.35
CA GLN A 45 24.66 -5.59 18.35
C GLN A 45 24.02 -6.90 17.83
N ARG A 46 24.81 -7.94 17.60
CA ARG A 46 24.35 -9.27 17.21
C ARG A 46 23.37 -9.86 18.24
N GLU A 47 23.71 -9.79 19.53
CA GLU A 47 22.80 -10.24 20.58
C GLU A 47 21.50 -9.46 20.60
N GLN A 48 21.54 -8.12 20.44
CA GLN A 48 20.35 -7.29 20.38
C GLN A 48 19.46 -7.64 19.18
N TYR A 49 20.06 -7.84 18.00
CA TYR A 49 19.32 -8.26 16.80
C TYR A 49 18.73 -9.67 16.93
N SER A 50 19.48 -10.60 17.48
CA SER A 50 18.99 -11.97 17.76
C SER A 50 17.80 -11.95 18.71
N HIS A 51 17.88 -11.20 19.80
CA HIS A 51 16.77 -11.02 20.73
C HIS A 51 15.55 -10.35 20.08
N ALA A 52 15.75 -9.38 19.17
CA ALA A 52 14.67 -8.74 18.46
C ALA A 52 13.96 -9.73 17.51
N VAL A 53 14.72 -10.53 16.76
CA VAL A 53 14.17 -11.59 15.89
C VAL A 53 13.38 -12.60 16.70
N GLN A 54 13.94 -13.09 17.80
CA GLN A 54 13.28 -14.03 18.71
C GLN A 54 11.97 -13.44 19.26
N ALA A 55 12.00 -12.20 19.74
CA ALA A 55 10.81 -11.54 20.27
C ALA A 55 9.72 -11.35 19.21
N LEU A 56 10.10 -11.00 17.98
CA LEU A 56 9.15 -10.82 16.87
C LEU A 56 8.57 -12.15 16.38
N SER A 57 9.35 -13.23 16.40
CA SER A 57 8.92 -14.56 15.94
C SER A 57 8.17 -15.35 17.03
N ASP A 58 8.23 -14.92 18.28
CA ASP A 58 7.58 -15.58 19.41
C ASP A 58 6.06 -15.28 19.39
N PRO A 59 5.19 -16.29 19.16
CA PRO A 59 3.75 -16.10 19.08
C PRO A 59 3.11 -15.67 20.40
N ASP A 60 3.75 -15.94 21.53
CA ASP A 60 3.26 -15.53 22.85
C ASP A 60 3.58 -14.06 23.18
N ARG A 61 4.55 -13.49 22.48
CA ARG A 61 5.02 -12.12 22.70
C ARG A 61 4.57 -11.14 21.62
N THR A 62 4.50 -11.58 20.36
CA THR A 62 4.22 -10.71 19.22
C THR A 62 3.08 -11.26 18.39
N ARG A 63 2.11 -10.40 18.12
CA ARG A 63 1.04 -10.64 17.16
C ARG A 63 1.04 -9.54 16.11
N LEU A 64 1.03 -9.95 14.87
CA LEU A 64 0.89 -9.05 13.73
C LEU A 64 -0.59 -8.93 13.36
N VAL A 65 -1.07 -7.71 13.25
CA VAL A 65 -2.44 -7.44 12.80
C VAL A 65 -2.39 -6.83 11.40
N LEU A 66 -2.83 -7.61 10.44
CA LEU A 66 -3.00 -7.18 9.05
C LEU A 66 -4.33 -6.48 8.92
N VAL A 67 -4.34 -5.27 8.39
CA VAL A 67 -5.57 -4.48 8.24
C VAL A 67 -5.86 -4.27 6.76
N ALA A 68 -7.07 -4.67 6.33
CA ALA A 68 -7.52 -4.56 4.95
C ALA A 68 -8.91 -3.92 4.85
N ARG A 69 -9.22 -3.38 3.68
CA ARG A 69 -10.60 -3.10 3.27
C ARG A 69 -11.08 -4.17 2.30
N LEU A 70 -12.38 -4.39 2.20
CA LEU A 70 -12.97 -5.34 1.23
C LEU A 70 -12.88 -4.80 -0.21
N GLN A 71 -11.67 -4.73 -0.71
CA GLN A 71 -11.34 -4.38 -2.08
C GLN A 71 -10.36 -5.40 -2.62
N LYS A 72 -10.60 -5.91 -3.81
CA LYS A 72 -9.81 -7.00 -4.42
C LYS A 72 -8.30 -6.69 -4.44
N SER A 73 -7.93 -5.46 -4.84
CA SER A 73 -6.52 -5.04 -4.87
C SER A 73 -5.88 -5.00 -3.48
N THR A 74 -6.60 -4.47 -2.47
CA THR A 74 -6.11 -4.39 -1.09
C THR A 74 -5.94 -5.78 -0.49
N LEU A 75 -6.89 -6.69 -0.72
CA LEU A 75 -6.81 -8.07 -0.24
C LEU A 75 -5.64 -8.83 -0.88
N GLN A 76 -5.37 -8.61 -2.17
CA GLN A 76 -4.21 -9.20 -2.86
C GLN A 76 -2.88 -8.67 -2.30
N GLU A 77 -2.81 -7.37 -1.98
CA GLU A 77 -1.63 -6.77 -1.35
C GLU A 77 -1.39 -7.35 0.05
N VAL A 78 -2.45 -7.46 0.85
CA VAL A 78 -2.37 -8.04 2.20
C VAL A 78 -2.01 -9.52 2.14
N ALA A 79 -2.51 -10.30 1.18
CA ALA A 79 -2.13 -11.69 1.00
C ALA A 79 -0.63 -11.83 0.70
N ARG A 80 -0.10 -11.01 -0.21
CA ARG A 80 1.34 -10.99 -0.46
C ARG A 80 2.14 -10.62 0.79
N THR A 81 1.68 -9.61 1.54
CA THR A 81 2.30 -9.21 2.81
C THR A 81 2.29 -10.35 3.83
N HIS A 82 1.17 -11.09 3.92
CA HIS A 82 1.04 -12.29 4.74
C HIS A 82 2.13 -13.32 4.42
N ASP A 83 2.28 -13.64 3.14
CA ASP A 83 3.27 -14.62 2.68
C ASP A 83 4.71 -14.15 2.96
N GLU A 84 5.02 -12.90 2.66
CA GLU A 84 6.36 -12.31 2.91
C GLU A 84 6.72 -12.30 4.40
N LEU A 85 5.77 -11.98 5.28
CA LEU A 85 5.97 -12.02 6.72
C LEU A 85 6.10 -13.44 7.26
N ALA A 86 5.29 -14.36 6.75
CA ALA A 86 5.37 -15.77 7.11
C ALA A 86 6.71 -16.40 6.70
N ALA A 87 7.26 -16.01 5.53
CA ALA A 87 8.54 -16.47 5.02
C ALA A 87 9.73 -16.07 5.93
N ILE A 88 9.64 -14.96 6.64
CA ILE A 88 10.65 -14.50 7.61
C ILE A 88 10.37 -14.97 9.06
N GLY A 89 9.43 -15.90 9.24
CA GLY A 89 9.14 -16.52 10.53
C GLY A 89 8.06 -15.83 11.36
N LEU A 90 7.44 -14.76 10.88
CA LEU A 90 6.40 -14.00 11.58
C LEU A 90 5.01 -14.61 11.29
N LYS A 91 4.71 -15.75 11.90
CA LYS A 91 3.54 -16.57 11.60
C LYS A 91 2.30 -16.25 12.44
N ASN A 92 2.45 -15.59 13.60
CA ASN A 92 1.32 -15.22 14.46
C ASN A 92 0.61 -13.98 13.89
N GLN A 93 -0.23 -14.20 12.90
CA GLN A 93 -0.91 -13.14 12.16
C GLN A 93 -2.42 -13.18 12.40
N TYR A 94 -3.04 -12.03 12.36
CA TYR A 94 -4.46 -11.78 12.56
C TYR A 94 -4.95 -10.82 11.48
N LEU A 95 -6.12 -11.04 10.91
CA LEU A 95 -6.70 -10.17 9.90
C LEU A 95 -7.81 -9.31 10.51
N VAL A 96 -7.78 -8.01 10.21
CA VAL A 96 -8.89 -7.09 10.50
C VAL A 96 -9.40 -6.50 9.20
N ILE A 97 -10.64 -6.76 8.88
CA ILE A 97 -11.33 -6.14 7.75
C ILE A 97 -12.01 -4.87 8.24
N ASN A 98 -11.48 -3.74 7.82
CA ASN A 98 -11.90 -2.43 8.32
C ASN A 98 -12.86 -1.72 7.38
N GLY A 99 -13.88 -1.10 7.93
CA GLY A 99 -14.80 -0.20 7.25
C GLY A 99 -15.72 -0.91 6.27
N VAL A 100 -16.27 -2.07 6.67
CA VAL A 100 -17.27 -2.82 5.91
C VAL A 100 -18.61 -2.12 5.99
N LEU A 101 -19.28 -1.96 4.86
CA LEU A 101 -20.59 -1.33 4.83
C LEU A 101 -21.64 -2.27 5.48
N PRO A 102 -22.41 -1.82 6.48
CA PRO A 102 -23.50 -2.61 7.02
C PRO A 102 -24.57 -2.91 5.94
N GLU A 103 -25.07 -4.14 5.90
CA GLU A 103 -26.13 -4.54 4.97
C GLU A 103 -27.38 -3.65 5.08
N THR A 104 -27.73 -3.21 6.28
CA THR A 104 -28.85 -2.32 6.56
C THR A 104 -28.79 -1.02 5.76
N GLU A 105 -27.61 -0.50 5.50
CA GLU A 105 -27.40 0.73 4.72
C GLU A 105 -27.59 0.49 3.21
N ALA A 106 -27.43 -0.75 2.76
CA ALA A 106 -27.55 -1.12 1.34
C ALA A 106 -29.01 -1.20 0.85
N VAL A 107 -29.98 -1.28 1.76
CA VAL A 107 -31.39 -1.58 1.40
C VAL A 107 -32.06 -0.43 0.65
N ASN A 108 -31.76 0.81 0.99
CA ASN A 108 -32.49 1.99 0.50
C ASN A 108 -31.66 2.95 -0.37
N ASP A 109 -30.41 2.61 -0.64
CA ASP A 109 -29.51 3.44 -1.41
C ASP A 109 -28.78 2.62 -2.48
N THR A 110 -28.88 3.01 -3.75
CA THR A 110 -28.31 2.28 -4.88
C THR A 110 -26.78 2.27 -4.87
N LEU A 111 -26.16 3.34 -4.39
CA LEU A 111 -24.70 3.41 -4.27
C LEU A 111 -24.22 2.51 -3.14
N ALA A 112 -24.89 2.55 -2.00
CA ALA A 112 -24.57 1.68 -0.86
C ALA A 112 -24.77 0.20 -1.24
N ALA A 113 -25.84 -0.15 -1.96
CA ALA A 113 -26.06 -1.50 -2.48
C ALA A 113 -24.94 -1.96 -3.42
N ALA A 114 -24.48 -1.09 -4.32
CA ALA A 114 -23.36 -1.38 -5.21
C ALA A 114 -22.02 -1.54 -4.47
N ILE A 115 -21.78 -0.75 -3.43
CA ILE A 115 -20.60 -0.89 -2.56
C ILE A 115 -20.65 -2.22 -1.83
N TRP A 116 -21.75 -2.50 -1.15
CA TRP A 116 -21.95 -3.75 -0.40
C TRP A 116 -21.81 -4.98 -1.31
N GLY A 117 -22.41 -4.97 -2.50
CA GLY A 117 -22.26 -6.06 -3.47
C GLY A 117 -20.81 -6.34 -3.84
N ARG A 118 -20.00 -5.30 -4.13
CA ARG A 118 -18.57 -5.46 -4.40
C ARG A 118 -17.79 -5.96 -3.21
N GLU A 119 -18.17 -5.57 -2.01
CA GLU A 119 -17.55 -6.07 -0.77
C GLU A 119 -17.86 -7.56 -0.56
N GLN A 120 -19.10 -8.00 -0.84
CA GLN A 120 -19.46 -9.42 -0.79
C GLN A 120 -18.70 -10.25 -1.84
N GLU A 121 -18.56 -9.74 -3.06
CA GLU A 121 -17.74 -10.40 -4.10
C GLU A 121 -16.26 -10.51 -3.68
N ALA A 122 -15.70 -9.47 -3.06
CA ALA A 122 -14.34 -9.49 -2.56
C ALA A 122 -14.17 -10.50 -1.42
N LEU A 123 -15.13 -10.58 -0.51
CA LEU A 123 -15.14 -11.55 0.58
C LEU A 123 -15.28 -12.99 0.07
N ALA A 124 -16.13 -13.22 -0.91
CA ALA A 124 -16.33 -14.55 -1.53
C ALA A 124 -15.08 -15.01 -2.32
N SER A 125 -14.24 -14.08 -2.75
CA SER A 125 -12.98 -14.33 -3.48
C SER A 125 -11.74 -14.01 -2.65
N LEU A 126 -11.79 -14.25 -1.34
CA LEU A 126 -10.67 -13.98 -0.44
C LEU A 126 -9.44 -14.78 -0.91
N PRO A 127 -8.25 -14.16 -1.05
CA PRO A 127 -7.04 -14.87 -1.44
C PRO A 127 -6.69 -16.01 -0.48
N ALA A 128 -6.17 -17.11 -1.04
CA ALA A 128 -5.71 -18.23 -0.26
C ALA A 128 -4.68 -17.79 0.79
N GLY A 129 -4.76 -18.39 1.98
CA GLY A 129 -3.92 -18.02 3.13
C GLY A 129 -4.57 -17.00 4.06
N LEU A 130 -5.31 -16.02 3.55
CA LEU A 130 -6.05 -15.09 4.39
C LEU A 130 -7.30 -15.71 5.01
N ASP A 131 -7.92 -16.66 4.33
CA ASP A 131 -9.09 -17.42 4.79
C ASP A 131 -8.81 -18.28 6.03
N ALA A 132 -7.56 -18.67 6.23
CA ALA A 132 -7.11 -19.44 7.39
C ALA A 132 -6.77 -18.57 8.62
N LEU A 133 -6.68 -17.26 8.46
CA LEU A 133 -6.34 -16.37 9.56
C LEU A 133 -7.54 -16.10 10.48
N PRO A 134 -7.32 -16.01 11.79
CA PRO A 134 -8.31 -15.43 12.69
C PRO A 134 -8.67 -14.02 12.20
N THR A 135 -9.97 -13.75 12.02
CA THR A 135 -10.42 -12.53 11.34
C THR A 135 -11.51 -11.84 12.14
N ASP A 136 -11.38 -10.54 12.33
CA ASP A 136 -12.43 -9.65 12.80
C ASP A 136 -12.84 -8.64 11.74
N THR A 137 -14.10 -8.19 11.84
CA THR A 137 -14.66 -7.20 10.94
C THR A 137 -15.09 -5.96 11.72
N LEU A 138 -14.66 -4.79 11.24
CA LEU A 138 -15.12 -3.49 11.75
C LEU A 138 -16.02 -2.84 10.71
N PHE A 139 -17.22 -2.46 11.13
CA PHE A 139 -18.14 -1.75 10.24
C PHE A 139 -17.73 -0.30 10.02
N LEU A 140 -18.09 0.21 8.85
CA LEU A 140 -17.94 1.62 8.52
C LEU A 140 -18.74 2.47 9.54
N GLN A 141 -18.07 3.43 10.15
CA GLN A 141 -18.69 4.28 11.15
C GLN A 141 -19.19 5.58 10.51
N PRO A 142 -20.35 6.07 10.95
CA PRO A 142 -20.93 7.32 10.42
C PRO A 142 -20.24 8.57 10.92
N VAL A 143 -19.36 8.44 11.93
CA VAL A 143 -18.66 9.56 12.58
C VAL A 143 -17.16 9.44 12.44
N ASN A 144 -16.47 10.56 12.57
CA ASN A 144 -15.00 10.56 12.59
C ASN A 144 -14.49 9.91 13.89
N MET A 145 -13.59 8.94 13.76
CA MET A 145 -12.95 8.24 14.88
C MET A 145 -11.88 9.11 15.55
N VAL A 146 -12.29 10.24 16.12
CA VAL A 146 -11.40 11.19 16.80
C VAL A 146 -11.78 11.30 18.26
N GLY A 147 -10.80 11.16 19.14
CA GLY A 147 -10.96 11.23 20.59
C GLY A 147 -11.29 9.85 21.23
N VAL A 148 -11.02 9.77 22.53
CA VAL A 148 -11.10 8.51 23.30
C VAL A 148 -12.52 7.92 23.31
N SER A 149 -13.56 8.76 23.31
CA SER A 149 -14.95 8.29 23.31
C SER A 149 -15.30 7.57 22.00
N ALA A 150 -14.99 8.19 20.85
CA ALA A 150 -15.23 7.58 19.55
C ALA A 150 -14.43 6.27 19.37
N LEU A 151 -13.17 6.25 19.80
CA LEU A 151 -12.33 5.06 19.73
C LEU A 151 -12.83 3.93 20.63
N ARG A 152 -13.41 4.23 21.78
CA ARG A 152 -14.08 3.21 22.60
C ARG A 152 -15.31 2.62 21.92
N GLY A 153 -16.08 3.46 21.22
CA GLY A 153 -17.24 3.02 20.42
C GLY A 153 -16.87 2.06 19.30
N LEU A 154 -15.68 2.19 18.73
CA LEU A 154 -15.19 1.30 17.67
C LEU A 154 -15.09 -0.18 18.11
N LEU A 155 -14.83 -0.41 19.40
CA LEU A 155 -14.66 -1.75 19.96
C LEU A 155 -15.96 -2.31 20.54
N THR A 156 -17.02 -1.55 20.57
CA THR A 156 -18.36 -2.00 20.98
C THR A 156 -19.14 -2.38 19.72
N SER A 157 -19.64 -3.62 19.67
CA SER A 157 -20.24 -4.26 18.50
C SER A 157 -21.57 -3.66 18.00
N GLN A 158 -21.98 -2.51 18.50
CA GLN A 158 -23.18 -1.83 18.01
C GLN A 158 -22.77 -0.50 17.37
N PRO A 159 -23.06 -0.31 16.07
CA PRO A 159 -23.07 1.04 15.54
C PRO A 159 -24.09 1.85 16.38
N GLU A 160 -23.60 2.82 17.14
CA GLU A 160 -24.51 3.82 17.67
C GLU A 160 -25.27 4.38 16.46
N THR A 161 -26.58 4.20 16.43
CA THR A 161 -27.44 4.89 15.49
C THR A 161 -27.30 6.38 15.78
N ALA A 162 -26.27 6.99 15.18
CA ALA A 162 -26.14 8.42 15.19
C ALA A 162 -27.38 8.95 14.47
N SER A 163 -28.31 9.52 15.24
CA SER A 163 -29.39 10.32 14.68
C SER A 163 -28.70 11.43 13.88
N PHE A 164 -28.62 11.25 12.59
CA PHE A 164 -28.23 12.35 11.72
C PHE A 164 -29.31 13.40 11.86
N ALA A 165 -29.01 14.49 12.57
CA ALA A 165 -29.74 15.73 12.37
C ALA A 165 -29.80 15.95 10.86
N GLU A 166 -31.00 16.16 10.31
CA GLU A 166 -31.20 16.39 8.88
C GLU A 166 -30.08 17.24 8.33
N VAL A 167 -29.26 16.61 7.48
CA VAL A 167 -28.20 17.35 6.80
C VAL A 167 -28.94 18.31 5.89
N SER A 168 -29.10 19.54 6.35
CA SER A 168 -29.60 20.67 5.54
C SER A 168 -28.86 20.57 4.21
N ALA A 169 -29.65 20.52 3.13
CA ALA A 169 -29.13 20.31 1.78
C ALA A 169 -27.89 21.21 1.56
N LEU A 170 -26.73 20.62 1.71
CA LEU A 170 -25.46 21.30 1.45
C LEU A 170 -25.55 21.79 0.01
N GLN A 171 -25.48 23.10 -0.17
CA GLN A 171 -25.36 23.67 -1.52
C GLN A 171 -24.14 23.00 -2.14
N LYS A 172 -24.37 22.23 -3.21
CA LYS A 172 -23.28 21.60 -3.94
C LYS A 172 -22.36 22.72 -4.41
N PRO A 173 -21.10 22.80 -3.95
CA PRO A 173 -20.16 23.75 -4.51
C PRO A 173 -20.10 23.51 -6.03
N ALA A 174 -19.96 24.55 -6.83
CA ALA A 174 -19.72 24.44 -8.27
C ALA A 174 -18.30 23.84 -8.45
N ILE A 175 -18.21 22.51 -8.46
CA ILE A 175 -16.96 21.79 -8.66
C ILE A 175 -16.86 21.48 -10.14
N SER A 176 -15.77 21.89 -10.79
CA SER A 176 -15.45 21.49 -12.17
C SER A 176 -15.33 19.98 -12.24
N SER A 177 -15.86 19.40 -13.33
CA SER A 177 -15.72 17.95 -13.55
C SER A 177 -14.29 17.56 -13.90
N LEU A 178 -13.92 16.31 -13.65
CA LEU A 178 -12.64 15.76 -14.13
C LEU A 178 -12.51 15.87 -15.65
N SER A 179 -13.63 15.74 -16.37
CA SER A 179 -13.67 15.92 -17.83
C SER A 179 -13.23 17.34 -18.25
N ALA A 180 -13.73 18.36 -17.57
CA ALA A 180 -13.32 19.73 -17.85
C ALA A 180 -11.83 19.97 -17.63
N LEU A 181 -11.26 19.36 -16.59
CA LEU A 181 -9.81 19.40 -16.35
C LEU A 181 -9.05 18.73 -17.51
N VAL A 182 -9.50 17.56 -17.98
CA VAL A 182 -8.84 16.88 -19.11
C VAL A 182 -8.93 17.69 -20.38
N ASP A 183 -10.09 18.32 -20.65
CA ASP A 183 -10.29 19.19 -21.81
C ASP A 183 -9.35 20.41 -21.76
N GLU A 184 -9.11 20.98 -20.56
CA GLU A 184 -8.14 22.07 -20.35
C GLU A 184 -6.70 21.59 -20.59
N ILE A 185 -6.33 20.41 -20.07
CA ILE A 185 -5.00 19.80 -20.31
C ILE A 185 -4.77 19.55 -21.80
N ALA A 186 -5.78 19.08 -22.50
CA ALA A 186 -5.73 18.77 -23.93
C ALA A 186 -5.55 20.00 -24.84
N LEU A 187 -5.72 21.22 -24.33
CA LEU A 187 -5.39 22.44 -25.08
C LEU A 187 -3.87 22.55 -25.37
N ASN A 188 -3.04 21.90 -24.56
CA ASN A 188 -1.63 21.78 -24.81
C ASN A 188 -1.39 20.45 -25.52
N GLU A 189 -0.76 20.48 -26.68
CA GLU A 189 -0.52 19.28 -27.50
C GLU A 189 0.43 18.26 -26.84
N HIS A 190 1.17 18.67 -25.80
CA HIS A 190 2.10 17.81 -25.05
C HIS A 190 2.30 18.35 -23.64
N GLY A 191 2.68 17.48 -22.71
CA GLY A 191 2.96 17.89 -21.32
C GLY A 191 3.21 16.70 -20.39
N LEU A 192 3.60 17.01 -19.16
CA LEU A 192 3.73 16.08 -18.05
C LEU A 192 2.64 16.33 -17.02
N ILE A 193 1.86 15.31 -16.72
CA ILE A 193 0.80 15.36 -15.70
C ILE A 193 1.23 14.50 -14.53
N MET A 194 1.34 15.09 -13.34
CA MET A 194 1.73 14.38 -12.13
C MET A 194 0.61 14.39 -11.10
N LEU A 195 0.19 13.21 -10.65
CA LEU A 195 -0.81 13.06 -9.61
C LEU A 195 -0.15 12.77 -8.27
N MET A 196 -0.40 13.64 -7.30
CA MET A 196 0.18 13.57 -5.96
C MET A 196 -0.90 13.45 -4.89
N GLY A 197 -0.57 12.82 -3.75
CA GLY A 197 -1.48 12.67 -2.60
C GLY A 197 -1.08 11.48 -1.73
N LYS A 198 -1.75 11.34 -0.59
CA LYS A 198 -1.53 10.20 0.33
C LYS A 198 -1.89 8.86 -0.31
N GLY A 199 -1.46 7.76 0.32
CA GLY A 199 -1.89 6.40 -0.06
C GLY A 199 -3.41 6.24 -0.01
N GLY A 200 -3.99 5.45 -0.94
CA GLY A 200 -5.41 5.10 -0.92
C GLY A 200 -6.40 6.18 -1.38
N VAL A 201 -5.96 7.37 -1.78
CA VAL A 201 -6.86 8.47 -2.21
C VAL A 201 -7.28 8.39 -3.69
N GLY A 202 -6.90 7.34 -4.41
CA GLY A 202 -7.31 7.11 -5.79
C GLY A 202 -6.40 7.72 -6.86
N LYS A 203 -5.15 8.09 -6.56
CA LYS A 203 -4.20 8.64 -7.55
C LYS A 203 -4.09 7.79 -8.81
N THR A 204 -3.83 6.50 -8.65
CA THR A 204 -3.68 5.55 -9.76
C THR A 204 -4.94 5.48 -10.63
N THR A 205 -6.12 5.47 -10.00
CA THR A 205 -7.40 5.46 -10.70
C THR A 205 -7.62 6.74 -11.50
N MET A 206 -7.30 7.90 -10.90
CA MET A 206 -7.42 9.19 -11.59
C MET A 206 -6.40 9.30 -12.73
N ALA A 207 -5.16 8.85 -12.53
CA ALA A 207 -4.14 8.82 -13.58
C ALA A 207 -4.58 7.97 -14.77
N ALA A 208 -5.09 6.77 -14.50
CA ALA A 208 -5.61 5.88 -15.54
C ALA A 208 -6.81 6.52 -16.29
N ALA A 209 -7.74 7.13 -15.58
CA ALA A 209 -8.90 7.79 -16.20
C ALA A 209 -8.51 8.96 -17.10
N ILE A 210 -7.56 9.80 -16.66
CA ILE A 210 -7.03 10.90 -17.48
C ILE A 210 -6.30 10.37 -18.70
N ALA A 211 -5.44 9.35 -18.52
CA ALA A 211 -4.68 8.75 -19.60
C ALA A 211 -5.59 8.12 -20.68
N VAL A 212 -6.61 7.38 -20.27
CA VAL A 212 -7.60 6.80 -21.18
C VAL A 212 -8.33 7.90 -21.96
N ARG A 213 -8.79 8.93 -21.27
CA ARG A 213 -9.52 10.03 -21.92
C ARG A 213 -8.66 10.78 -22.93
N LEU A 214 -7.41 11.09 -22.62
CA LEU A 214 -6.48 11.73 -23.55
C LEU A 214 -6.18 10.82 -24.76
N ALA A 215 -6.00 9.52 -24.53
CA ALA A 215 -5.82 8.56 -25.62
C ALA A 215 -7.07 8.46 -26.53
N GLU A 216 -8.27 8.45 -25.97
CA GLU A 216 -9.52 8.52 -26.74
C GLU A 216 -9.65 9.81 -27.56
N MET A 217 -9.09 10.92 -27.11
CA MET A 217 -9.01 12.18 -27.86
C MET A 217 -7.93 12.18 -28.96
N GLY A 218 -7.15 11.09 -29.09
CA GLY A 218 -6.17 10.89 -30.14
C GLY A 218 -4.73 11.25 -29.78
N PHE A 219 -4.45 11.59 -28.54
CA PHE A 219 -3.08 11.85 -28.08
C PHE A 219 -2.31 10.55 -27.84
N ASP A 220 -1.01 10.57 -28.11
CA ASP A 220 -0.09 9.51 -27.67
C ASP A 220 0.23 9.70 -26.20
N VAL A 221 -0.15 8.73 -25.38
CA VAL A 221 -0.07 8.83 -23.92
C VAL A 221 0.83 7.74 -23.35
N HIS A 222 1.74 8.13 -22.46
CA HIS A 222 2.53 7.21 -21.65
C HIS A 222 2.17 7.34 -20.19
N LEU A 223 1.47 6.34 -19.66
CA LEU A 223 1.11 6.24 -18.25
C LEU A 223 2.17 5.46 -17.50
N THR A 224 2.79 6.07 -16.51
CA THR A 224 3.81 5.41 -15.68
C THR A 224 3.56 5.62 -14.19
N THR A 225 4.08 4.73 -13.37
CA THR A 225 4.03 4.83 -11.90
C THR A 225 5.36 4.48 -11.27
N SER A 226 5.69 5.20 -10.20
CA SER A 226 6.81 4.90 -9.32
C SER A 226 6.39 4.06 -8.09
N ASP A 227 5.08 3.78 -7.95
CA ASP A 227 4.55 2.98 -6.84
C ASP A 227 4.73 1.48 -7.15
N PRO A 228 5.57 0.76 -6.38
CA PRO A 228 5.77 -0.67 -6.59
C PRO A 228 4.51 -1.52 -6.36
N ALA A 229 3.55 -1.03 -5.59
CA ALA A 229 2.28 -1.70 -5.32
C ALA A 229 1.18 -1.38 -6.35
N ALA A 230 1.40 -0.43 -7.26
CA ALA A 230 0.39 -0.04 -8.22
C ALA A 230 0.17 -1.11 -9.31
N HIS A 231 -1.06 -1.59 -9.42
CA HIS A 231 -1.49 -2.53 -10.43
C HIS A 231 -2.18 -1.80 -11.60
N LEU A 232 -1.42 -1.03 -12.40
CA LEU A 232 -1.95 -0.28 -13.54
C LEU A 232 -2.63 -1.20 -14.57
N SER A 233 -2.06 -2.37 -14.82
CA SER A 233 -2.62 -3.35 -15.77
C SER A 233 -4.00 -3.86 -15.36
N THR A 234 -4.24 -4.08 -14.07
CA THR A 234 -5.56 -4.48 -13.56
C THR A 234 -6.56 -3.34 -13.53
N THR A 235 -6.09 -2.11 -13.37
CA THR A 235 -6.96 -0.93 -13.38
C THR A 235 -7.46 -0.61 -14.79
N LEU A 236 -6.63 -0.83 -15.82
CA LEU A 236 -6.97 -0.48 -17.20
C LEU A 236 -7.77 -1.55 -17.94
N ASN A 237 -7.68 -2.82 -17.54
CA ASN A 237 -8.41 -3.97 -18.10
C ASN A 237 -8.80 -3.85 -19.60
N GLY A 238 -7.83 -3.45 -20.43
CA GLY A 238 -8.01 -3.19 -21.85
C GLY A 238 -6.77 -2.57 -22.48
N SER A 239 -6.72 -2.46 -23.79
CA SER A 239 -5.63 -1.82 -24.53
C SER A 239 -6.16 -0.75 -25.47
N LEU A 240 -5.49 0.40 -25.50
CA LEU A 240 -5.64 1.44 -26.51
C LEU A 240 -4.32 1.53 -27.27
N ASN A 241 -4.37 1.63 -28.59
CA ASN A 241 -3.18 1.58 -29.45
C ASN A 241 -2.17 2.71 -29.16
N ASN A 242 -2.66 3.86 -28.72
CA ASN A 242 -1.90 5.07 -28.40
C ASN A 242 -1.70 5.29 -26.88
N LEU A 243 -1.98 4.27 -26.05
CA LEU A 243 -1.70 4.30 -24.60
C LEU A 243 -0.63 3.28 -24.24
N GLN A 244 0.54 3.76 -23.90
CA GLN A 244 1.62 2.95 -23.36
C GLN A 244 1.57 2.97 -21.84
N VAL A 245 1.78 1.80 -21.21
CA VAL A 245 1.78 1.66 -19.75
C VAL A 245 3.12 1.08 -19.31
N SER A 246 3.76 1.72 -18.37
CA SER A 246 5.01 1.25 -17.78
C SER A 246 5.01 1.39 -16.27
N ARG A 247 6.03 0.83 -15.66
CA ARG A 247 6.35 0.99 -14.25
C ARG A 247 7.82 1.35 -14.13
N ILE A 248 8.12 2.32 -13.28
CA ILE A 248 9.49 2.65 -12.92
C ILE A 248 9.96 1.64 -11.88
N ASP A 249 10.89 0.77 -12.24
CA ASP A 249 11.57 -0.10 -11.29
C ASP A 249 12.81 0.62 -10.75
N PRO A 250 12.90 0.89 -9.43
CA PRO A 250 14.02 1.62 -8.85
C PRO A 250 15.37 0.92 -9.05
N HIS A 251 15.38 -0.42 -9.11
CA HIS A 251 16.59 -1.20 -9.32
C HIS A 251 17.09 -1.04 -10.76
N ASP A 252 16.20 -1.24 -11.73
CA ASP A 252 16.54 -1.13 -13.15
C ASP A 252 16.99 0.30 -13.52
N GLU A 253 16.30 1.30 -12.99
CA GLU A 253 16.65 2.71 -13.23
C GLU A 253 17.99 3.09 -12.56
N THR A 254 18.27 2.55 -11.37
CA THR A 254 19.55 2.75 -10.71
C THR A 254 20.70 2.12 -11.52
N GLU A 255 20.49 0.91 -12.07
CA GLU A 255 21.50 0.23 -12.87
C GLU A 255 21.71 0.94 -14.22
N ARG A 256 20.64 1.40 -14.89
CA ARG A 256 20.75 2.23 -16.09
C ARG A 256 21.51 3.53 -15.84
N TYR A 257 21.20 4.21 -14.73
CA TYR A 257 21.91 5.44 -14.36
C TYR A 257 23.39 5.17 -14.08
N ARG A 258 23.70 4.08 -13.37
CA ARG A 258 25.08 3.65 -13.12
C ARG A 258 25.84 3.40 -14.41
N GLN A 259 25.26 2.66 -15.34
CA GLN A 259 25.85 2.40 -16.66
C GLN A 259 26.05 3.70 -17.44
N HIS A 260 25.06 4.58 -17.46
CA HIS A 260 25.17 5.88 -18.13
C HIS A 260 26.28 6.75 -17.55
N VAL A 261 26.44 6.77 -16.22
CA VAL A 261 27.54 7.51 -15.56
C VAL A 261 28.89 6.91 -15.93
N LEU A 262 29.03 5.60 -15.97
CA LEU A 262 30.26 4.91 -16.36
C LEU A 262 30.62 5.20 -17.84
N GLU A 263 29.64 5.20 -18.73
CA GLU A 263 29.84 5.47 -20.16
C GLU A 263 30.14 6.93 -20.44
N THR A 264 29.58 7.87 -19.71
CA THR A 264 29.71 9.31 -20.00
C THR A 264 30.82 9.97 -19.20
N LYS A 265 30.87 9.73 -17.89
CA LYS A 265 31.86 10.35 -16.99
C LYS A 265 33.04 9.45 -16.66
N GLY A 266 32.87 8.13 -16.79
CA GLY A 266 33.95 7.16 -16.57
C GLY A 266 35.01 7.17 -17.69
N ARG A 267 34.68 7.72 -18.85
CA ARG A 267 35.68 7.89 -19.96
C ARG A 267 36.73 8.95 -19.67
N ASP A 268 36.43 9.89 -18.78
CA ASP A 268 37.33 10.97 -18.40
C ASP A 268 38.16 10.63 -17.13
N LEU A 269 37.91 9.49 -16.51
CA LEU A 269 38.69 8.95 -15.40
C LEU A 269 39.80 8.06 -16.03
N ASP A 270 40.95 8.67 -16.27
CA ASP A 270 42.12 7.97 -16.77
C ASP A 270 42.49 6.79 -15.83
N GLU A 271 43.02 5.74 -16.45
CA GLU A 271 43.61 4.57 -15.79
C GLU A 271 44.72 5.03 -14.81
N ALA A 272 44.40 5.13 -13.51
CA ALA A 272 45.37 5.33 -12.44
C ALA A 272 45.48 4.07 -11.58
#